data_f2cfe3a5a6d32d27e04e0b7e6ec8c838
#
_entry.id   f2cfe3a5a6d32d27e04e0b7e6ec8c838
#
_cell.length_a   1.000
_cell.length_b   1.000
_cell.length_c   1.000
_cell.angle_alpha   90.00
_cell.angle_beta   90.00
_cell.angle_gamma   90.00
#
_symmetry.space_group_name_H-M   'P 1'
#
loop_
_entity.id
_entity.type
_entity.pdbx_description
1 polymer ?
#
loop_
_entity_poly.entity_id
_entity_poly.type
_entity_poly.pdbx_seq_one_letter_code
_entity_poly.pdbx_strand_id
1 'polypeptide(L)'
;MVSRVFYGLLLALGIAAPAHAHHSFSAEFEADKTADLSGKIVQVWWNNPHIRYRLQVVGEGGTTEDWELQAASITAMQQLGWTQATIKVGDELTVSGQVGRNGAKKLYVRSIARPDGSRLMTGRGDATGPDPNQVHATPGKSYAYGATRNDYPVDISGPWRNRYKWRVTVDDLEPKPTPLSAEGRALFAATDHYQDPALRCLALGLPRLFGAPYNMEIVDAGTHYLIVYVEHNTPRRVWMDGRKPPPDTPPSSLGFSVGHWEGNALVIETTNLLPGWLDGSGLPMKGEGTRIVERYELAADHLSMDRIMTIYDPYYTQPLVRRRGSARDDSGVDIGEQAPCDPDSYYRDLLELGKLEQHLKGE
;
A
#
# COMPACT_ATOMS: atom_id res chain seq x y z
N MET A 1 6.11 67.01 19.57
CA MET A 1 4.99 66.03 19.36
C MET A 1 5.44 64.99 18.39
N VAL A 2 5.80 63.78 18.89
CA VAL A 2 6.28 62.67 18.08
C VAL A 2 5.25 61.57 18.20
N SER A 3 4.53 61.32 17.10
CA SER A 3 3.51 60.26 17.00
C SER A 3 4.20 58.93 16.79
N ARG A 4 4.03 57.99 17.72
CA ARG A 4 4.48 56.59 17.61
C ARG A 4 3.36 55.75 16.99
N VAL A 5 3.61 55.27 15.77
CA VAL A 5 2.74 54.29 15.11
C VAL A 5 3.20 52.91 15.56
N PHE A 6 2.31 52.19 16.27
CA PHE A 6 2.49 50.77 16.62
C PHE A 6 2.02 49.91 15.44
N TYR A 7 2.94 49.18 14.79
CA TYR A 7 2.61 48.10 13.90
C TYR A 7 2.39 46.80 14.70
N GLY A 8 1.14 46.42 14.81
CA GLY A 8 0.77 45.08 15.34
C GLY A 8 1.07 43.99 14.35
N LEU A 9 2.03 43.11 14.69
CA LEU A 9 2.36 41.89 13.94
C LEU A 9 1.32 40.84 14.29
N LEU A 10 0.36 40.57 13.39
CA LEU A 10 -0.56 39.43 13.50
C LEU A 10 0.20 38.15 13.13
N LEU A 11 0.57 37.38 14.15
CA LEU A 11 1.06 36.01 13.97
C LEU A 11 -0.14 35.10 13.60
N ALA A 12 -0.27 34.77 12.34
CA ALA A 12 -1.19 33.72 11.91
C ALA A 12 -0.60 32.36 12.31
N LEU A 13 -1.07 31.77 13.41
CA LEU A 13 -0.84 30.35 13.72
C LEU A 13 -1.57 29.50 12.67
N GLY A 14 -0.84 29.02 11.69
CA GLY A 14 -1.32 27.99 10.80
C GLY A 14 -1.44 26.66 11.56
N ILE A 15 -2.67 26.23 11.83
CA ILE A 15 -2.97 24.90 12.33
C ILE A 15 -2.64 23.92 11.21
N ALA A 16 -1.48 23.26 11.28
CA ALA A 16 -1.15 22.15 10.41
C ALA A 16 -2.03 20.94 10.79
N ALA A 17 -3.06 20.68 9.99
CA ALA A 17 -3.83 19.47 10.12
C ALA A 17 -2.94 18.24 9.82
N PRO A 18 -3.02 17.14 10.60
CA PRO A 18 -2.25 15.96 10.35
C PRO A 18 -2.67 15.35 9.00
N ALA A 19 -1.74 15.28 8.05
CA ALA A 19 -1.94 14.59 6.79
C ALA A 19 -1.89 13.07 7.05
N HIS A 20 -3.06 12.43 7.11
CA HIS A 20 -3.16 10.97 7.14
C HIS A 20 -2.85 10.43 5.74
N ALA A 21 -1.75 9.68 5.64
CA ALA A 21 -1.27 9.06 4.42
C ALA A 21 -2.04 7.79 4.11
N HIS A 22 -2.99 7.86 3.19
CA HIS A 22 -3.53 6.69 2.49
C HIS A 22 -3.78 7.06 1.03
N HIS A 23 -3.08 6.38 0.12
CA HIS A 23 -3.23 6.25 -1.35
C HIS A 23 -4.29 7.16 -2.03
N SER A 24 -4.74 6.80 -3.23
CA SER A 24 -5.89 7.39 -3.94
C SER A 24 -7.08 7.81 -3.05
N PHE A 25 -7.16 7.23 -1.84
CA PHE A 25 -8.11 7.61 -0.81
C PHE A 25 -8.15 9.12 -0.57
N SER A 26 -7.00 9.79 -0.40
CA SER A 26 -6.98 11.25 -0.12
C SER A 26 -7.36 12.10 -1.33
N ALA A 27 -7.26 11.56 -2.54
CA ALA A 27 -7.74 12.23 -3.74
C ALA A 27 -9.27 12.13 -3.87
N GLU A 28 -9.84 10.99 -3.49
CA GLU A 28 -11.25 10.68 -3.73
C GLU A 28 -12.14 10.91 -2.50
N PHE A 29 -11.61 10.76 -1.26
CA PHE A 29 -12.41 10.73 -0.04
C PHE A 29 -11.98 11.76 1.00
N GLU A 30 -12.93 12.19 1.83
CA GLU A 30 -12.72 13.06 3.00
C GLU A 30 -12.37 12.19 4.21
N ALA A 31 -11.14 12.30 4.72
CA ALA A 31 -10.65 11.43 5.80
C ALA A 31 -11.43 11.57 7.12
N ASP A 32 -11.95 12.75 7.38
CA ASP A 32 -12.61 13.18 8.62
C ASP A 32 -14.15 13.22 8.52
N LYS A 33 -14.73 12.93 7.34
CA LYS A 33 -16.18 12.91 7.16
C LYS A 33 -16.65 11.49 6.85
N THR A 34 -17.61 11.03 7.61
CA THR A 34 -18.22 9.70 7.45
C THR A 34 -19.73 9.80 7.24
N ALA A 35 -20.30 8.79 6.60
CA ALA A 35 -21.72 8.61 6.47
C ALA A 35 -22.12 7.14 6.62
N ASP A 36 -23.37 6.93 6.99
CA ASP A 36 -24.04 5.64 6.99
C ASP A 36 -25.10 5.65 5.89
N LEU A 37 -25.06 4.64 5.02
CA LEU A 37 -25.99 4.50 3.90
C LEU A 37 -26.65 3.13 3.96
N SER A 38 -27.98 3.09 3.81
CA SER A 38 -28.74 1.84 3.70
C SER A 38 -29.34 1.73 2.31
N GLY A 39 -29.20 0.56 1.70
CA GLY A 39 -29.69 0.36 0.35
C GLY A 39 -29.46 -1.06 -0.16
N LYS A 40 -29.73 -1.23 -1.46
CA LYS A 40 -29.61 -2.50 -2.17
C LYS A 40 -28.42 -2.49 -3.12
N ILE A 41 -27.63 -3.53 -3.12
CA ILE A 41 -26.53 -3.71 -4.09
C ILE A 41 -27.15 -4.03 -5.46
N VAL A 42 -26.84 -3.19 -6.45
CA VAL A 42 -27.32 -3.36 -7.83
C VAL A 42 -26.20 -3.74 -8.79
N GLN A 43 -24.93 -3.56 -8.39
CA GLN A 43 -23.77 -3.94 -9.20
C GLN A 43 -22.57 -4.27 -8.33
N VAL A 44 -21.71 -5.19 -8.79
CA VAL A 44 -20.49 -5.63 -8.12
C VAL A 44 -19.36 -5.66 -9.14
N TRP A 45 -18.23 -4.99 -8.81
CA TRP A 45 -16.96 -5.09 -9.54
C TRP A 45 -15.91 -5.64 -8.60
N TRP A 46 -15.60 -6.91 -8.78
CA TRP A 46 -14.56 -7.61 -8.01
C TRP A 46 -13.23 -7.55 -8.79
N ASN A 47 -12.64 -6.35 -8.87
CA ASN A 47 -11.44 -6.05 -9.64
C ASN A 47 -10.45 -5.20 -8.81
N ASN A 48 -9.15 -5.25 -9.15
CA ASN A 48 -8.16 -4.30 -8.65
C ASN A 48 -8.18 -2.99 -9.48
N PRO A 49 -7.70 -1.85 -8.95
CA PRO A 49 -7.00 -1.69 -7.66
C PRO A 49 -7.91 -1.75 -6.44
N HIS A 50 -9.19 -1.53 -6.59
CA HIS A 50 -10.18 -1.52 -5.51
C HIS A 50 -11.45 -2.26 -5.92
N ILE A 51 -11.98 -3.09 -5.01
CA ILE A 51 -13.29 -3.68 -5.17
C ILE A 51 -14.35 -2.58 -5.06
N ARG A 52 -15.35 -2.60 -5.95
CA ARG A 52 -16.43 -1.62 -5.95
C ARG A 52 -17.79 -2.27 -6.01
N TYR A 53 -18.74 -1.52 -5.49
CA TYR A 53 -20.15 -1.89 -5.54
C TYR A 53 -20.96 -0.64 -5.87
N ARG A 54 -22.13 -0.83 -6.49
CA ARG A 54 -23.15 0.20 -6.60
C ARG A 54 -24.28 -0.10 -5.63
N LEU A 55 -24.50 0.81 -4.71
CA LEU A 55 -25.58 0.78 -3.73
C LEU A 55 -26.68 1.73 -4.19
N GLN A 56 -27.86 1.21 -4.37
CA GLN A 56 -29.04 2.01 -4.62
C GLN A 56 -29.70 2.36 -3.29
N VAL A 57 -29.68 3.65 -2.95
CA VAL A 57 -30.26 4.20 -1.72
C VAL A 57 -31.62 4.79 -2.04
N VAL A 58 -32.62 4.48 -1.24
CA VAL A 58 -33.96 5.09 -1.37
C VAL A 58 -34.02 6.30 -0.43
N GLY A 59 -34.12 7.47 -1.00
CA GLY A 59 -34.27 8.74 -0.29
C GLY A 59 -35.73 9.07 0.09
N GLU A 60 -35.88 10.22 0.74
CA GLU A 60 -37.22 10.75 1.05
C GLU A 60 -38.07 10.93 -0.21
N GLY A 61 -39.32 10.55 -0.13
CA GLY A 61 -40.25 10.62 -1.26
C GLY A 61 -40.09 9.51 -2.30
N GLY A 62 -39.32 8.45 -2.02
CA GLY A 62 -39.14 7.30 -2.91
C GLY A 62 -38.17 7.53 -4.09
N THR A 63 -37.46 8.63 -4.08
CA THR A 63 -36.39 8.85 -5.08
C THR A 63 -35.22 7.89 -4.81
N THR A 64 -34.64 7.36 -5.89
CA THR A 64 -33.46 6.48 -5.78
C THR A 64 -32.20 7.22 -6.16
N GLU A 65 -31.15 7.00 -5.39
CA GLU A 65 -29.81 7.52 -5.64
C GLU A 65 -28.79 6.39 -5.70
N ASP A 66 -27.94 6.43 -6.71
CA ASP A 66 -26.83 5.47 -6.83
C ASP A 66 -25.57 6.01 -6.16
N TRP A 67 -25.00 5.22 -5.27
CA TRP A 67 -23.75 5.48 -4.57
C TRP A 67 -22.71 4.46 -4.98
N GLU A 68 -21.49 4.90 -5.32
CA GLU A 68 -20.36 4.04 -5.51
C GLU A 68 -19.71 3.73 -4.15
N LEU A 69 -19.62 2.46 -3.81
CA LEU A 69 -18.91 1.97 -2.64
C LEU A 69 -17.55 1.45 -3.08
N GLN A 70 -16.49 1.86 -2.41
CA GLN A 70 -15.13 1.39 -2.66
C GLN A 70 -14.58 0.69 -1.43
N ALA A 71 -14.02 -0.51 -1.61
CA ALA A 71 -13.28 -1.25 -0.59
C ALA A 71 -11.78 -1.30 -0.96
N ALA A 72 -10.99 -2.07 -0.20
CA ALA A 72 -9.58 -2.28 -0.50
C ALA A 72 -9.38 -3.19 -1.73
N SER A 73 -8.13 -3.48 -2.08
CA SER A 73 -7.79 -4.41 -3.16
C SER A 73 -8.29 -5.83 -2.88
N ILE A 74 -8.46 -6.63 -3.92
CA ILE A 74 -8.86 -8.05 -3.79
C ILE A 74 -7.98 -8.79 -2.79
N THR A 75 -6.66 -8.67 -2.91
CA THR A 75 -5.71 -9.34 -1.99
C THR A 75 -5.93 -8.93 -0.55
N ALA A 76 -6.13 -7.62 -0.28
CA ALA A 76 -6.38 -7.14 1.08
C ALA A 76 -7.69 -7.68 1.64
N MET A 77 -8.74 -7.76 0.82
CA MET A 77 -10.04 -8.28 1.25
C MET A 77 -10.04 -9.79 1.43
N GLN A 78 -9.33 -10.53 0.58
CA GLN A 78 -9.15 -11.98 0.73
C GLN A 78 -8.42 -12.32 2.04
N GLN A 79 -7.46 -11.52 2.47
CA GLN A 79 -6.81 -11.68 3.78
C GLN A 79 -7.77 -11.48 4.97
N LEU A 80 -8.88 -10.79 4.76
CA LEU A 80 -9.98 -10.66 5.72
C LEU A 80 -11.04 -11.75 5.55
N GLY A 81 -10.81 -12.76 4.72
CA GLY A 81 -11.74 -13.85 4.46
C GLY A 81 -12.84 -13.52 3.43
N TRP A 82 -12.74 -12.41 2.71
CA TRP A 82 -13.71 -12.05 1.70
C TRP A 82 -13.48 -12.84 0.41
N THR A 83 -14.56 -13.13 -0.28
CA THR A 83 -14.57 -13.72 -1.63
C THR A 83 -15.49 -12.89 -2.52
N GLN A 84 -15.44 -13.14 -3.82
CA GLN A 84 -16.40 -12.53 -4.76
C GLN A 84 -17.88 -12.79 -4.39
N ALA A 85 -18.13 -13.87 -3.65
CA ALA A 85 -19.47 -14.23 -3.20
C ALA A 85 -19.88 -13.57 -1.86
N THR A 86 -19.01 -12.82 -1.22
CA THR A 86 -19.26 -12.22 0.10
C THR A 86 -20.39 -11.17 0.03
N ILE A 87 -20.43 -10.37 -1.03
CA ILE A 87 -21.52 -9.43 -1.32
C ILE A 87 -21.99 -9.65 -2.75
N LYS A 88 -23.30 -9.73 -2.94
CA LYS A 88 -23.92 -10.04 -4.23
C LYS A 88 -24.93 -8.97 -4.63
N VAL A 89 -25.22 -8.90 -5.91
CA VAL A 89 -26.36 -8.13 -6.42
C VAL A 89 -27.65 -8.63 -5.76
N GLY A 90 -28.42 -7.70 -5.23
CA GLY A 90 -29.64 -7.97 -4.50
C GLY A 90 -29.52 -7.90 -2.98
N ASP A 91 -28.30 -7.93 -2.42
CA ASP A 91 -28.10 -7.81 -0.98
C ASP A 91 -28.57 -6.44 -0.47
N GLU A 92 -29.30 -6.43 0.64
CA GLU A 92 -29.66 -5.22 1.39
C GLU A 92 -28.67 -5.02 2.51
N LEU A 93 -28.01 -3.86 2.56
CA LEU A 93 -26.90 -3.59 3.45
C LEU A 93 -26.99 -2.19 4.04
N THR A 94 -26.47 -2.03 5.24
CA THR A 94 -26.10 -0.72 5.79
C THR A 94 -24.58 -0.62 5.79
N VAL A 95 -24.03 0.39 5.12
CA VAL A 95 -22.61 0.60 4.96
C VAL A 95 -22.18 1.88 5.66
N SER A 96 -21.05 1.83 6.37
CA SER A 96 -20.43 2.99 7.02
C SER A 96 -19.07 3.25 6.42
N GLY A 97 -18.73 4.52 6.16
CA GLY A 97 -17.43 4.83 5.59
C GLY A 97 -17.21 6.32 5.34
N GLN A 98 -16.06 6.66 4.76
CA GLN A 98 -15.71 8.03 4.42
C GLN A 98 -16.39 8.45 3.12
N VAL A 99 -16.92 9.67 3.11
CA VAL A 99 -17.63 10.21 1.94
C VAL A 99 -16.69 10.71 0.86
N GLY A 100 -17.17 10.70 -0.37
CA GLY A 100 -16.46 11.26 -1.53
C GLY A 100 -16.25 12.77 -1.41
N ARG A 101 -15.12 13.25 -1.94
CA ARG A 101 -14.83 14.68 -2.02
C ARG A 101 -15.77 15.41 -2.96
N ASN A 102 -15.91 16.71 -2.72
CA ASN A 102 -16.65 17.63 -3.57
C ASN A 102 -18.12 17.21 -3.79
N GLY A 103 -18.72 16.49 -2.83
CA GLY A 103 -20.10 16.02 -2.92
C GLY A 103 -20.31 14.81 -3.85
N ALA A 104 -19.22 14.15 -4.29
CA ALA A 104 -19.33 12.92 -5.07
C ALA A 104 -20.07 11.84 -4.26
N LYS A 105 -21.05 11.16 -4.90
CA LYS A 105 -21.81 10.06 -4.30
C LYS A 105 -20.96 8.79 -4.23
N LYS A 106 -19.87 8.85 -3.46
CA LYS A 106 -18.92 7.77 -3.22
C LYS A 106 -18.74 7.55 -1.72
N LEU A 107 -18.50 6.32 -1.31
CA LEU A 107 -18.20 5.95 0.05
C LEU A 107 -17.03 4.96 0.07
N TYR A 108 -15.96 5.30 0.80
CA TYR A 108 -14.92 4.31 1.10
C TYR A 108 -15.35 3.51 2.32
N VAL A 109 -15.73 2.26 2.10
CA VAL A 109 -16.39 1.41 3.08
C VAL A 109 -15.44 1.00 4.21
N ARG A 110 -15.87 1.14 5.44
CA ARG A 110 -15.17 0.68 6.65
C ARG A 110 -15.85 -0.51 7.30
N SER A 111 -17.17 -0.48 7.34
CA SER A 111 -17.96 -1.60 7.87
C SER A 111 -19.27 -1.74 7.11
N ILE A 112 -19.78 -2.95 7.13
CA ILE A 112 -21.05 -3.32 6.51
C ILE A 112 -21.87 -4.11 7.53
N ALA A 113 -23.10 -3.70 7.76
CA ALA A 113 -24.07 -4.46 8.53
C ALA A 113 -25.11 -5.09 7.61
N ARG A 114 -25.42 -6.36 7.84
CA ARG A 114 -26.48 -7.10 7.17
C ARG A 114 -27.76 -7.09 7.98
N PRO A 115 -28.93 -7.36 7.37
CA PRO A 115 -30.20 -7.44 8.06
C PRO A 115 -30.26 -8.50 9.17
N ASP A 116 -29.44 -9.56 9.06
CA ASP A 116 -29.32 -10.62 10.06
C ASP A 116 -28.49 -10.22 11.30
N GLY A 117 -28.01 -8.97 11.34
CA GLY A 117 -27.17 -8.44 12.41
C GLY A 117 -25.67 -8.76 12.27
N SER A 118 -25.28 -9.56 11.27
CA SER A 118 -23.86 -9.81 11.03
C SER A 118 -23.15 -8.56 10.50
N ARG A 119 -21.87 -8.40 10.87
CA ARG A 119 -21.05 -7.27 10.44
C ARG A 119 -19.80 -7.74 9.74
N LEU A 120 -19.46 -7.06 8.65
CA LEU A 120 -18.23 -7.26 7.89
C LEU A 120 -17.38 -6.00 8.00
N MET A 121 -16.09 -6.19 8.21
CA MET A 121 -15.11 -5.10 8.23
C MET A 121 -14.29 -5.12 6.95
N THR A 122 -14.04 -3.94 6.38
CA THR A 122 -13.16 -3.77 5.22
C THR A 122 -11.78 -3.26 5.60
N GLY A 123 -11.57 -3.02 6.89
CA GLY A 123 -10.35 -2.43 7.47
C GLY A 123 -9.87 -3.19 8.70
N ARG A 124 -8.75 -2.76 9.25
CA ARG A 124 -7.94 -3.43 10.27
C ARG A 124 -8.44 -3.34 11.72
N GLY A 125 -9.65 -2.88 11.98
CA GLY A 125 -10.21 -2.79 13.33
C GLY A 125 -11.29 -3.83 13.53
N ASP A 126 -11.34 -4.48 14.69
CA ASP A 126 -12.43 -5.34 15.20
C ASP A 126 -13.02 -6.36 14.21
N ALA A 127 -12.18 -6.86 13.29
CA ALA A 127 -12.61 -7.86 12.33
C ALA A 127 -13.02 -9.15 13.05
N THR A 128 -14.26 -9.58 12.85
CA THR A 128 -14.77 -10.89 13.27
C THR A 128 -14.34 -12.00 12.31
N GLY A 129 -13.56 -11.67 11.27
CA GLY A 129 -13.01 -12.61 10.32
C GLY A 129 -11.73 -13.31 10.81
N PRO A 130 -11.19 -14.25 10.02
CA PRO A 130 -9.94 -14.93 10.37
C PRO A 130 -8.82 -13.91 10.60
N ASP A 131 -7.97 -14.19 11.60
CA ASP A 131 -6.83 -13.30 11.93
C ASP A 131 -5.94 -13.14 10.69
N PRO A 132 -5.79 -11.92 10.14
CA PRO A 132 -4.94 -11.69 8.97
C PRO A 132 -3.45 -11.94 9.26
N ASN A 133 -3.10 -12.12 10.55
CA ASN A 133 -1.74 -12.49 10.98
C ASN A 133 -1.60 -14.00 11.23
N GLN A 134 -2.64 -14.79 10.99
CA GLN A 134 -2.56 -16.23 11.15
C GLN A 134 -1.45 -16.78 10.24
N VAL A 135 -0.56 -17.57 10.82
CA VAL A 135 0.48 -18.27 10.07
C VAL A 135 -0.18 -19.49 9.40
N HIS A 136 -0.13 -19.53 8.08
CA HIS A 136 -0.63 -20.66 7.28
C HIS A 136 0.54 -21.57 6.88
N ALA A 137 1.42 -21.84 7.81
CA ALA A 137 2.57 -22.70 7.58
C ALA A 137 2.42 -24.03 8.34
N THR A 138 2.83 -25.11 7.72
CA THR A 138 2.85 -26.42 8.34
C THR A 138 4.15 -26.60 9.13
N PRO A 139 4.10 -26.78 10.46
CA PRO A 139 5.30 -27.02 11.25
C PRO A 139 6.09 -28.22 10.71
N GLY A 140 7.41 -28.05 10.58
CA GLY A 140 8.31 -29.09 10.08
C GLY A 140 8.32 -29.28 8.56
N LYS A 141 7.49 -28.56 7.80
CA LYS A 141 7.56 -28.53 6.33
C LYS A 141 8.79 -27.76 5.90
N SER A 142 9.55 -28.31 4.94
CA SER A 142 10.61 -27.56 4.26
C SER A 142 10.00 -26.59 3.26
N TYR A 143 10.44 -25.35 3.29
CA TYR A 143 10.05 -24.30 2.34
C TYR A 143 11.22 -23.91 1.42
N ALA A 144 12.22 -24.78 1.29
CA ALA A 144 13.33 -24.55 0.39
C ALA A 144 12.86 -24.51 -1.06
N TYR A 145 13.01 -23.35 -1.70
CA TYR A 145 12.66 -23.11 -3.10
C TYR A 145 13.91 -22.68 -3.87
N GLY A 146 14.27 -23.48 -4.86
CA GLY A 146 15.45 -23.24 -5.68
C GLY A 146 16.69 -23.97 -5.20
N ALA A 147 17.87 -23.43 -5.47
CA ALA A 147 19.15 -24.05 -5.13
C ALA A 147 19.40 -23.94 -3.62
N THR A 148 19.42 -25.04 -2.91
CA THR A 148 19.79 -25.05 -1.50
C THR A 148 21.29 -24.74 -1.36
N ARG A 149 21.61 -23.65 -0.67
CA ARG A 149 22.98 -23.25 -0.37
C ARG A 149 23.33 -23.58 1.07
N ASN A 150 24.31 -24.48 1.22
CA ASN A 150 24.80 -24.89 2.54
C ASN A 150 25.68 -23.81 3.22
N ASP A 151 26.07 -22.78 2.48
CA ASP A 151 26.90 -21.67 2.95
C ASP A 151 26.09 -20.48 3.51
N TYR A 152 24.75 -20.53 3.41
CA TYR A 152 23.90 -19.50 4.02
C TYR A 152 23.47 -19.89 5.44
N PRO A 153 23.43 -18.91 6.37
CA PRO A 153 23.15 -19.20 7.78
C PRO A 153 21.71 -19.68 8.01
N VAL A 154 20.77 -19.24 7.19
CA VAL A 154 19.36 -19.61 7.26
C VAL A 154 18.73 -19.62 5.86
N ASP A 155 17.65 -20.40 5.68
CA ASP A 155 16.89 -20.45 4.45
C ASP A 155 15.63 -19.57 4.56
N ILE A 156 15.62 -18.46 3.83
CA ILE A 156 14.48 -17.55 3.73
C ILE A 156 13.64 -17.80 2.46
N SER A 157 14.00 -18.76 1.64
CA SER A 157 13.25 -19.07 0.41
C SER A 157 11.84 -19.58 0.72
N GLY A 158 10.94 -19.45 -0.24
CA GLY A 158 9.55 -19.88 -0.17
C GLY A 158 8.53 -18.76 -0.13
N PRO A 159 7.23 -19.10 0.04
CA PRO A 159 6.14 -18.16 0.02
C PRO A 159 6.00 -17.41 1.35
N TRP A 160 5.76 -16.11 1.25
CA TRP A 160 5.59 -15.21 2.37
C TRP A 160 4.37 -14.34 2.20
N ARG A 161 3.55 -14.26 3.25
CA ARG A 161 2.45 -13.33 3.35
C ARG A 161 2.82 -12.15 4.23
N ASN A 162 2.47 -10.94 3.80
CA ASN A 162 2.63 -9.75 4.62
C ASN A 162 1.69 -9.80 5.82
N ARG A 163 2.24 -9.56 7.03
CA ARG A 163 1.47 -9.44 8.27
C ARG A 163 1.12 -7.97 8.49
N TYR A 164 -0.14 -7.71 8.73
CA TYR A 164 -0.61 -6.34 8.99
C TYR A 164 -0.29 -5.86 10.40
N LYS A 165 -0.29 -6.75 11.39
CA LYS A 165 0.07 -6.39 12.75
C LYS A 165 1.53 -6.75 12.97
N TRP A 166 2.39 -5.77 12.86
CA TRP A 166 3.73 -5.81 13.39
C TRP A 166 3.67 -5.54 14.89
N ARG A 167 4.69 -5.94 15.66
CA ARG A 167 4.87 -5.44 17.02
C ARG A 167 5.06 -3.92 16.94
N VAL A 168 3.96 -3.19 17.00
CA VAL A 168 3.97 -1.75 17.09
C VAL A 168 4.41 -1.44 18.51
N THR A 169 5.55 -0.84 18.69
CA THR A 169 5.94 -0.28 19.98
C THR A 169 5.17 1.01 20.20
N VAL A 170 4.99 1.43 21.44
CA VAL A 170 4.27 2.67 21.79
C VAL A 170 4.88 3.87 21.04
N ASP A 171 6.20 3.86 20.82
CA ASP A 171 6.94 4.90 20.10
C ASP A 171 6.60 4.95 18.59
N ASP A 172 6.05 3.88 18.02
CA ASP A 172 5.61 3.82 16.62
C ASP A 172 4.17 4.33 16.44
N LEU A 173 3.43 4.54 17.52
CA LEU A 173 2.02 5.01 17.51
C LEU A 173 1.92 6.54 17.46
N GLU A 174 2.95 7.27 17.87
CA GLU A 174 2.98 8.72 17.78
C GLU A 174 3.17 9.15 16.32
N PRO A 175 2.24 9.95 15.75
CA PRO A 175 2.40 10.48 14.40
C PRO A 175 3.56 11.49 14.38
N LYS A 176 4.74 11.02 13.99
CA LYS A 176 5.90 11.89 13.77
C LYS A 176 5.73 12.60 12.43
N PRO A 177 5.94 13.93 12.38
CA PRO A 177 5.93 14.64 11.11
C PRO A 177 7.00 14.05 10.18
N THR A 178 6.63 13.80 8.93
CA THR A 178 7.57 13.30 7.91
C THR A 178 8.71 14.31 7.74
N PRO A 179 9.97 13.91 7.88
CA PRO A 179 11.13 14.82 7.93
C PRO A 179 11.54 15.30 6.53
N LEU A 180 10.62 15.90 5.79
CA LEU A 180 10.88 16.44 4.45
C LEU A 180 11.85 17.61 4.49
N SER A 181 12.75 17.69 3.52
CA SER A 181 13.53 18.88 3.19
C SER A 181 12.60 19.99 2.66
N ALA A 182 13.11 21.20 2.46
CA ALA A 182 12.32 22.28 1.86
C ALA A 182 11.82 21.92 0.45
N GLU A 183 12.71 21.32 -0.36
CA GLU A 183 12.39 20.84 -1.71
C GLU A 183 11.35 19.71 -1.68
N GLY A 184 11.55 18.70 -0.81
CA GLY A 184 10.60 17.60 -0.63
C GLY A 184 9.21 18.07 -0.20
N ARG A 185 9.13 19.07 0.69
CA ARG A 185 7.82 19.67 1.08
C ARG A 185 7.13 20.39 -0.07
N ALA A 186 7.88 21.12 -0.89
CA ALA A 186 7.31 21.81 -2.03
C ALA A 186 6.75 20.82 -3.06
N LEU A 187 7.48 19.76 -3.36
CA LEU A 187 7.02 18.69 -4.26
C LEU A 187 5.80 17.96 -3.68
N PHE A 188 5.84 17.61 -2.40
CA PHE A 188 4.71 16.94 -1.76
C PHE A 188 3.44 17.80 -1.78
N ALA A 189 3.57 19.11 -1.54
CA ALA A 189 2.43 20.03 -1.59
C ALA A 189 1.86 20.20 -3.01
N ALA A 190 2.68 20.00 -4.04
CA ALA A 190 2.28 20.04 -5.46
C ALA A 190 1.82 18.69 -6.01
N THR A 191 1.80 17.63 -5.19
CA THR A 191 1.45 16.28 -5.65
C THR A 191 0.01 16.24 -6.17
N ASP A 192 -0.15 15.84 -7.43
CA ASP A 192 -1.44 15.43 -7.97
C ASP A 192 -1.66 13.93 -7.73
N HIS A 193 -2.53 13.60 -6.79
CA HIS A 193 -2.80 12.22 -6.40
C HIS A 193 -3.38 11.36 -7.53
N TYR A 194 -3.93 11.97 -8.58
CA TYR A 194 -4.36 11.26 -9.79
C TYR A 194 -3.18 10.75 -10.64
N GLN A 195 -1.94 11.19 -10.35
CA GLN A 195 -0.73 10.63 -10.96
C GLN A 195 -0.24 9.34 -10.26
N ASP A 196 -0.97 8.83 -9.27
CA ASP A 196 -0.61 7.58 -8.62
C ASP A 196 -0.56 6.41 -9.64
N PRO A 197 0.61 5.76 -9.85
CA PRO A 197 0.71 4.65 -10.79
C PRO A 197 -0.22 3.47 -10.47
N ALA A 198 -0.59 3.27 -9.20
CA ALA A 198 -1.52 2.21 -8.82
C ALA A 198 -2.92 2.41 -9.41
N LEU A 199 -3.37 3.64 -9.61
CA LEU A 199 -4.67 3.94 -10.22
C LEU A 199 -4.72 3.53 -11.70
N ARG A 200 -3.56 3.53 -12.36
CA ARG A 200 -3.40 3.13 -13.77
C ARG A 200 -2.96 1.68 -13.93
N CYS A 201 -3.00 0.89 -12.87
CA CYS A 201 -2.53 -0.50 -12.89
C CYS A 201 -1.05 -0.65 -13.28
N LEU A 202 -0.21 0.34 -12.99
CA LEU A 202 1.22 0.26 -13.22
C LEU A 202 1.93 -0.31 -12.00
N ALA A 203 3.04 -1.03 -12.23
CA ALA A 203 3.85 -1.60 -11.17
C ALA A 203 4.40 -0.52 -10.22
N LEU A 204 4.31 -0.78 -8.92
CA LEU A 204 4.60 0.23 -7.89
C LEU A 204 6.09 0.53 -7.71
N GLY A 205 6.95 -0.42 -7.94
CA GLY A 205 8.38 -0.29 -7.67
C GLY A 205 8.74 -0.20 -6.18
N LEU A 206 10.02 0.03 -5.89
CA LEU A 206 10.50 0.28 -4.53
C LEU A 206 10.48 1.79 -4.24
N PRO A 207 10.27 2.17 -2.96
CA PRO A 207 10.09 1.33 -1.77
C PRO A 207 8.64 0.88 -1.54
N ARG A 208 7.72 1.26 -2.41
CA ARG A 208 6.27 1.07 -2.22
C ARG A 208 5.88 -0.41 -2.13
N LEU A 209 6.49 -1.28 -2.95
CA LEU A 209 6.27 -2.73 -2.90
C LEU A 209 6.55 -3.35 -1.52
N PHE A 210 7.53 -2.84 -0.79
CA PHE A 210 7.84 -3.31 0.57
C PHE A 210 6.65 -3.15 1.53
N GLY A 211 5.88 -2.08 1.36
CA GLY A 211 4.72 -1.74 2.18
C GLY A 211 3.39 -2.27 1.65
N ALA A 212 3.36 -2.76 0.43
CA ALA A 212 2.14 -3.23 -0.22
C ALA A 212 1.58 -4.49 0.49
N PRO A 213 0.24 -4.68 0.49
CA PRO A 213 -0.41 -5.79 1.17
C PRO A 213 -0.30 -7.12 0.40
N TYR A 214 0.61 -7.22 -0.53
CA TYR A 214 0.75 -8.38 -1.41
C TYR A 214 1.68 -9.43 -0.83
N ASN A 215 1.41 -10.69 -1.17
CA ASN A 215 2.29 -11.81 -0.91
C ASN A 215 3.55 -11.70 -1.76
N MET A 216 4.59 -12.41 -1.37
CA MET A 216 5.81 -12.55 -2.15
C MET A 216 6.37 -13.95 -2.02
N GLU A 217 7.14 -14.36 -3.00
CA GLU A 217 7.92 -15.58 -2.99
C GLU A 217 9.40 -15.25 -3.11
N ILE A 218 10.22 -15.89 -2.29
CA ILE A 218 11.67 -15.76 -2.36
C ILE A 218 12.23 -17.08 -2.89
N VAL A 219 12.94 -17.00 -4.01
CA VAL A 219 13.59 -18.16 -4.64
C VAL A 219 15.09 -17.99 -4.57
N ASP A 220 15.81 -18.97 -4.03
CA ASP A 220 17.26 -19.03 -4.12
C ASP A 220 17.65 -19.58 -5.50
N ALA A 221 18.20 -18.73 -6.34
CA ALA A 221 18.69 -19.06 -7.68
C ALA A 221 20.21 -19.33 -7.71
N GLY A 222 20.84 -19.56 -6.56
CA GLY A 222 22.26 -19.88 -6.41
C GLY A 222 23.17 -18.67 -6.42
N THR A 223 23.13 -17.79 -7.41
CA THR A 223 23.95 -16.58 -7.49
C THR A 223 23.22 -15.33 -6.98
N HIS A 224 21.92 -15.41 -6.80
CA HIS A 224 21.06 -14.33 -6.38
C HIS A 224 19.78 -14.87 -5.78
N TYR A 225 19.11 -14.07 -4.97
CA TYR A 225 17.69 -14.29 -4.68
C TYR A 225 16.81 -13.62 -5.73
N LEU A 226 15.73 -14.32 -6.10
CA LEU A 226 14.64 -13.76 -6.87
C LEU A 226 13.46 -13.56 -5.92
N ILE A 227 13.06 -12.32 -5.68
CA ILE A 227 11.88 -11.98 -4.88
C ILE A 227 10.77 -11.65 -5.88
N VAL A 228 9.75 -12.50 -5.95
CA VAL A 228 8.59 -12.31 -6.82
C VAL A 228 7.45 -11.77 -5.96
N TYR A 229 7.00 -10.57 -6.26
CA TYR A 229 5.81 -9.98 -5.63
C TYR A 229 4.57 -10.33 -6.44
N VAL A 230 3.47 -10.70 -5.77
CA VAL A 230 2.16 -10.94 -6.42
C VAL A 230 1.69 -9.69 -7.18
N GLU A 231 2.05 -8.52 -6.69
CA GLU A 231 1.74 -7.27 -7.37
C GLU A 231 2.40 -7.23 -8.75
N HIS A 232 1.58 -7.26 -9.80
CA HIS A 232 1.98 -7.34 -11.22
C HIS A 232 3.01 -8.44 -11.55
N ASN A 233 3.07 -9.51 -10.77
CA ASN A 233 4.09 -10.57 -10.89
C ASN A 233 5.50 -9.97 -11.00
N THR A 234 5.80 -8.98 -10.15
CA THR A 234 7.00 -8.17 -10.24
C THR A 234 8.21 -8.94 -9.69
N PRO A 235 9.16 -9.38 -10.54
CA PRO A 235 10.37 -10.06 -10.09
C PRO A 235 11.47 -9.04 -9.74
N ARG A 236 12.05 -9.18 -8.56
CA ARG A 236 13.20 -8.41 -8.10
C ARG A 236 14.39 -9.33 -7.90
N ARG A 237 15.54 -9.01 -8.51
CA ARG A 237 16.78 -9.76 -8.32
C ARG A 237 17.65 -9.10 -7.27
N VAL A 238 18.14 -9.89 -6.31
CA VAL A 238 19.08 -9.48 -5.27
C VAL A 238 20.38 -10.28 -5.46
N TRP A 239 21.42 -9.64 -5.96
CA TRP A 239 22.70 -10.27 -6.21
C TRP A 239 23.45 -10.54 -4.89
N MET A 240 24.02 -11.74 -4.75
CA MET A 240 24.66 -12.19 -3.51
C MET A 240 26.20 -12.27 -3.60
N ASP A 241 26.77 -11.78 -4.68
CA ASP A 241 28.22 -11.85 -4.96
C ASP A 241 28.95 -10.49 -4.81
N GLY A 242 28.27 -9.49 -4.26
CA GLY A 242 28.86 -8.17 -4.00
C GLY A 242 29.13 -7.33 -5.24
N ARG A 243 28.61 -7.73 -6.41
CA ARG A 243 28.81 -6.98 -7.66
C ARG A 243 28.24 -5.56 -7.58
N LYS A 244 28.82 -4.67 -8.39
CA LYS A 244 28.24 -3.34 -8.61
C LYS A 244 27.36 -3.34 -9.86
N PRO A 245 26.43 -2.38 -9.99
CA PRO A 245 25.73 -2.19 -11.27
C PRO A 245 26.76 -1.91 -12.37
N PRO A 246 26.57 -2.48 -13.59
CA PRO A 246 27.34 -2.08 -14.74
C PRO A 246 27.33 -0.56 -14.94
N PRO A 247 28.40 0.07 -15.46
CA PRO A 247 28.53 1.54 -15.51
C PRO A 247 27.35 2.25 -16.16
N ASP A 248 26.79 1.69 -17.22
CA ASP A 248 25.69 2.30 -17.99
C ASP A 248 24.32 1.70 -17.67
N THR A 249 24.16 1.08 -16.49
CA THR A 249 22.86 0.53 -16.09
C THR A 249 21.85 1.65 -15.92
N PRO A 250 20.75 1.69 -16.70
CA PRO A 250 19.74 2.72 -16.53
C PRO A 250 19.01 2.55 -15.18
N PRO A 251 18.57 3.64 -14.55
CA PRO A 251 17.71 3.56 -13.37
C PRO A 251 16.42 2.78 -13.66
N SER A 252 15.90 2.09 -12.66
CA SER A 252 14.63 1.38 -12.76
C SER A 252 13.76 1.55 -11.52
N SER A 253 12.48 1.21 -11.60
CA SER A 253 11.57 1.25 -10.46
C SER A 253 11.96 0.30 -9.32
N LEU A 254 12.73 -0.76 -9.62
CA LEU A 254 13.24 -1.72 -8.64
C LEU A 254 14.70 -1.47 -8.25
N GLY A 255 15.38 -0.60 -8.98
CA GLY A 255 16.80 -0.30 -8.78
C GLY A 255 17.71 -1.50 -9.05
N PHE A 256 18.92 -1.43 -8.52
CA PHE A 256 19.90 -2.51 -8.52
C PHE A 256 20.17 -2.95 -7.07
N SER A 257 19.88 -4.20 -6.76
CA SER A 257 19.93 -4.73 -5.40
C SER A 257 21.06 -5.72 -5.22
N VAL A 258 21.83 -5.53 -4.15
CA VAL A 258 22.92 -6.44 -3.73
C VAL A 258 22.69 -6.84 -2.28
N GLY A 259 22.80 -8.12 -1.98
CA GLY A 259 22.61 -8.69 -0.65
C GLY A 259 23.88 -9.28 -0.07
N HIS A 260 23.94 -9.32 1.25
CA HIS A 260 24.91 -10.07 2.02
C HIS A 260 24.31 -10.50 3.35
N TRP A 261 24.92 -11.50 3.98
CA TRP A 261 24.49 -11.96 5.29
C TRP A 261 25.25 -11.28 6.42
N GLU A 262 24.54 -10.83 7.44
CA GLU A 262 25.04 -10.37 8.73
C GLU A 262 24.46 -11.25 9.84
N GLY A 263 25.21 -12.26 10.27
CA GLY A 263 24.64 -13.31 11.12
C GLY A 263 23.46 -13.99 10.42
N ASN A 264 22.30 -14.04 11.07
CA ASN A 264 21.07 -14.63 10.50
C ASN A 264 20.19 -13.61 9.76
N ALA A 265 20.66 -12.42 9.49
CA ALA A 265 19.91 -11.43 8.76
C ALA A 265 20.46 -11.26 7.33
N LEU A 266 19.58 -11.30 6.34
CA LEU A 266 19.89 -10.87 4.99
C LEU A 266 19.77 -9.34 4.93
N VAL A 267 20.87 -8.67 4.61
CA VAL A 267 20.92 -7.23 4.37
C VAL A 267 20.97 -6.99 2.87
N ILE A 268 20.05 -6.16 2.37
CA ILE A 268 19.94 -5.82 0.94
C ILE A 268 20.12 -4.32 0.79
N GLU A 269 21.08 -3.92 -0.03
CA GLU A 269 21.24 -2.53 -0.45
C GLU A 269 20.74 -2.35 -1.88
N THR A 270 19.92 -1.32 -2.10
CA THR A 270 19.39 -0.97 -3.41
C THR A 270 19.70 0.46 -3.76
N THR A 271 20.24 0.65 -4.95
CA THR A 271 20.57 1.94 -5.55
C THR A 271 20.04 2.00 -6.98
N ASN A 272 20.35 3.04 -7.74
CA ASN A 272 19.99 3.18 -9.15
C ASN A 272 18.47 3.14 -9.39
N LEU A 273 17.73 3.88 -8.55
CA LEU A 273 16.28 3.96 -8.57
C LEU A 273 15.79 5.12 -9.47
N LEU A 274 14.67 4.91 -10.13
CA LEU A 274 13.92 6.00 -10.77
C LEU A 274 13.27 6.91 -9.71
N PRO A 275 13.03 8.19 -10.03
CA PRO A 275 12.14 9.03 -9.24
C PRO A 275 10.77 8.39 -9.09
N GLY A 276 10.09 8.66 -7.98
CA GLY A 276 8.78 8.08 -7.74
C GLY A 276 8.16 8.51 -6.43
N TRP A 277 7.25 7.69 -5.93
CA TRP A 277 6.61 7.90 -4.65
C TRP A 277 7.04 6.83 -3.64
N LEU A 278 7.31 7.25 -2.42
CA LEU A 278 7.64 6.32 -1.33
C LEU A 278 6.45 5.43 -0.94
N ASP A 279 5.25 5.98 -1.09
CA ASP A 279 3.99 5.31 -0.80
C ASP A 279 2.83 6.02 -1.53
N GLY A 280 1.61 5.55 -1.33
CA GLY A 280 0.45 6.12 -2.00
C GLY A 280 -0.04 7.45 -1.44
N SER A 281 0.64 8.04 -0.46
CA SER A 281 0.34 9.42 -0.06
C SER A 281 0.96 10.46 -0.98
N GLY A 282 1.79 10.02 -1.96
CA GLY A 282 2.49 10.92 -2.86
C GLY A 282 3.78 11.50 -2.28
N LEU A 283 4.29 10.94 -1.17
CA LEU A 283 5.59 11.34 -0.63
C LEU A 283 6.68 11.13 -1.70
N PRO A 284 7.39 12.20 -2.12
CA PRO A 284 8.30 12.11 -3.25
C PRO A 284 9.57 11.31 -2.93
N MET A 285 10.13 10.66 -3.94
CA MET A 285 11.45 10.03 -3.93
C MET A 285 12.24 10.56 -5.10
N LYS A 286 13.47 11.01 -4.84
CA LYS A 286 14.31 11.61 -5.87
C LYS A 286 14.86 10.60 -6.87
N GLY A 287 15.09 9.37 -6.43
CA GLY A 287 15.74 8.34 -7.24
C GLY A 287 17.24 8.53 -7.31
N GLU A 288 17.71 9.60 -7.94
CA GLU A 288 19.12 9.95 -7.93
C GLU A 288 19.63 10.23 -6.50
N GLY A 289 20.67 9.51 -6.09
CA GLY A 289 21.21 9.57 -4.73
C GLY A 289 20.34 8.86 -3.68
N THR A 290 19.21 8.29 -4.06
CA THR A 290 18.42 7.44 -3.17
C THR A 290 19.12 6.10 -2.93
N ARG A 291 19.19 5.69 -1.66
CA ARG A 291 19.71 4.40 -1.23
C ARG A 291 18.73 3.77 -0.26
N ILE A 292 18.36 2.53 -0.52
CA ILE A 292 17.47 1.75 0.35
C ILE A 292 18.27 0.62 0.94
N VAL A 293 18.18 0.45 2.26
CA VAL A 293 18.76 -0.68 2.99
C VAL A 293 17.64 -1.46 3.64
N GLU A 294 17.55 -2.72 3.31
CA GLU A 294 16.56 -3.64 3.89
C GLU A 294 17.27 -4.68 4.73
N ARG A 295 16.68 -5.04 5.86
CA ARG A 295 17.14 -6.12 6.73
C ARG A 295 16.01 -7.12 6.92
N TYR A 296 16.23 -8.35 6.53
CA TYR A 296 15.29 -9.46 6.64
C TYR A 296 15.82 -10.43 7.68
N GLU A 297 15.12 -10.62 8.76
CA GLU A 297 15.56 -11.44 9.89
C GLU A 297 14.52 -12.54 10.17
N LEU A 298 14.91 -13.78 9.93
CA LEU A 298 14.08 -14.93 10.18
C LEU A 298 13.98 -15.19 11.68
N ALA A 299 12.76 -15.38 12.19
CA ALA A 299 12.55 -15.74 13.58
C ALA A 299 13.03 -17.18 13.85
N ALA A 300 13.29 -17.50 15.12
CA ALA A 300 13.77 -18.84 15.52
C ALA A 300 12.82 -19.99 15.18
N ASP A 301 11.54 -19.70 14.99
CA ASP A 301 10.54 -20.69 14.56
C ASP A 301 10.58 -20.96 13.05
N HIS A 302 11.34 -20.18 12.28
CA HIS A 302 11.43 -20.18 10.83
C HIS A 302 10.08 -19.96 10.10
N LEU A 303 9.05 -19.55 10.82
CA LEU A 303 7.70 -19.35 10.30
C LEU A 303 7.35 -17.85 10.14
N SER A 304 8.13 -16.98 10.76
CA SER A 304 7.95 -15.54 10.66
C SER A 304 9.27 -14.84 10.34
N MET A 305 9.18 -13.69 9.69
CA MET A 305 10.33 -12.90 9.28
C MET A 305 10.06 -11.44 9.54
N ASP A 306 11.01 -10.79 10.17
CA ASP A 306 11.05 -9.36 10.41
C ASP A 306 11.74 -8.67 9.23
N ARG A 307 11.09 -7.63 8.67
CA ARG A 307 11.67 -6.84 7.59
C ARG A 307 11.71 -5.38 7.98
N ILE A 308 12.90 -4.81 7.96
CA ILE A 308 13.14 -3.39 8.24
C ILE A 308 13.72 -2.78 6.98
N MET A 309 13.17 -1.67 6.52
CA MET A 309 13.68 -0.88 5.40
C MET A 309 14.05 0.50 5.89
N THR A 310 15.27 0.92 5.61
CA THR A 310 15.76 2.29 5.84
C THR A 310 15.98 2.95 4.49
N ILE A 311 15.35 4.11 4.29
CA ILE A 311 15.41 4.87 3.04
C ILE A 311 16.22 6.14 3.30
N TYR A 312 17.29 6.31 2.56
CA TYR A 312 18.10 7.51 2.50
C TYR A 312 17.79 8.21 1.18
N ASP A 313 17.18 9.38 1.24
CA ASP A 313 16.76 10.11 0.04
C ASP A 313 16.97 11.61 0.23
N PRO A 314 17.48 12.35 -0.77
CA PRO A 314 17.79 13.77 -0.66
C PRO A 314 16.58 14.67 -0.32
N TYR A 315 15.37 14.22 -0.57
CA TYR A 315 14.16 14.97 -0.19
C TYR A 315 13.82 14.89 1.31
N TYR A 316 14.62 14.17 2.10
CA TYR A 316 14.40 13.99 3.54
C TYR A 316 15.63 14.44 4.34
N THR A 317 15.38 15.09 5.48
CA THR A 317 16.45 15.60 6.37
C THR A 317 17.05 14.51 7.26
N GLN A 318 16.39 13.35 7.33
CA GLN A 318 16.85 12.16 8.04
C GLN A 318 16.31 10.90 7.37
N PRO A 319 16.94 9.74 7.55
CA PRO A 319 16.46 8.48 6.99
C PRO A 319 15.06 8.12 7.47
N LEU A 320 14.27 7.55 6.58
CA LEU A 320 12.96 7.01 6.91
C LEU A 320 13.06 5.51 7.20
N VAL A 321 12.49 5.08 8.30
CA VAL A 321 12.47 3.66 8.66
C VAL A 321 11.06 3.11 8.51
N ARG A 322 10.94 1.99 7.82
CA ARG A 322 9.70 1.25 7.64
C ARG A 322 9.89 -0.18 8.13
N ARG A 323 8.88 -0.70 8.84
CA ARG A 323 8.92 -2.06 9.38
C ARG A 323 7.74 -2.85 8.88
N ARG A 324 7.95 -4.14 8.58
CA ARG A 324 6.93 -5.10 8.18
C ARG A 324 7.25 -6.47 8.75
N GLY A 325 6.22 -7.20 9.15
CA GLY A 325 6.30 -8.62 9.41
C GLY A 325 5.85 -9.42 8.20
N SER A 326 6.42 -10.59 8.03
CA SER A 326 5.95 -11.60 7.09
C SER A 326 5.77 -12.92 7.83
N ALA A 327 4.81 -13.73 7.37
CA ALA A 327 4.61 -15.09 7.84
C ALA A 327 4.71 -16.04 6.65
N ARG A 328 5.24 -17.24 6.87
CA ARG A 328 5.18 -18.32 5.88
C ARG A 328 3.73 -18.55 5.46
N ASP A 329 3.51 -18.78 4.18
CA ASP A 329 2.18 -18.99 3.62
C ASP A 329 2.18 -20.26 2.74
N ASP A 330 1.52 -21.31 3.18
CA ASP A 330 1.28 -22.53 2.43
C ASP A 330 -0.21 -22.77 2.19
N SER A 331 -1.01 -21.73 2.23
CA SER A 331 -2.46 -21.78 1.98
C SER A 331 -2.83 -22.26 0.58
N GLY A 332 -1.84 -22.41 -0.30
CA GLY A 332 -2.04 -22.81 -1.70
C GLY A 332 -2.52 -21.67 -2.60
N VAL A 333 -2.48 -20.42 -2.10
CA VAL A 333 -2.72 -19.26 -2.96
C VAL A 333 -1.55 -19.13 -3.93
N ASP A 334 -1.81 -19.26 -5.21
CA ASP A 334 -0.81 -19.11 -6.25
C ASP A 334 -0.32 -17.66 -6.31
N ILE A 335 0.98 -17.48 -6.13
CA ILE A 335 1.62 -16.17 -6.22
C ILE A 335 1.60 -15.66 -7.67
N GLY A 336 1.58 -16.56 -8.64
CA GLY A 336 1.53 -16.22 -10.06
C GLY A 336 0.18 -15.69 -10.54
N GLU A 337 -0.89 -15.88 -9.77
CA GLU A 337 -2.23 -15.48 -10.18
C GLU A 337 -2.60 -14.12 -9.57
N GLN A 338 -2.42 -13.08 -10.35
CA GLN A 338 -2.86 -11.74 -9.96
C GLN A 338 -4.32 -11.53 -10.39
N ALA A 339 -5.14 -11.06 -9.46
CA ALA A 339 -6.49 -10.62 -9.80
C ALA A 339 -6.46 -9.47 -10.82
N PRO A 340 -7.42 -9.44 -11.77
CA PRO A 340 -7.49 -8.39 -12.78
C PRO A 340 -7.44 -6.99 -12.17
N CYS A 341 -6.70 -6.10 -12.80
CA CYS A 341 -6.71 -4.69 -12.50
C CYS A 341 -7.50 -3.95 -13.57
N ASP A 342 -8.40 -3.06 -13.17
CA ASP A 342 -9.29 -2.32 -14.05
C ASP A 342 -9.04 -0.81 -13.89
N PRO A 343 -8.37 -0.15 -14.85
CA PRO A 343 -8.12 1.28 -14.81
C PRO A 343 -9.33 2.12 -15.28
N ASP A 344 -10.40 1.50 -15.79
CA ASP A 344 -11.54 2.22 -16.39
C ASP A 344 -12.18 3.19 -15.40
N SER A 345 -12.23 2.83 -14.14
CA SER A 345 -12.74 3.71 -13.10
C SER A 345 -11.91 4.98 -12.91
N TYR A 346 -10.60 4.87 -13.01
CA TYR A 346 -9.68 6.00 -12.95
C TYR A 346 -9.92 6.96 -14.13
N TYR A 347 -9.99 6.43 -15.34
CA TYR A 347 -10.23 7.24 -16.53
C TYR A 347 -11.63 7.86 -16.54
N ARG A 348 -12.64 7.15 -16.05
CA ARG A 348 -13.99 7.69 -15.88
C ARG A 348 -14.00 8.86 -14.89
N ASP A 349 -13.34 8.72 -13.75
CA ASP A 349 -13.25 9.77 -12.76
C ASP A 349 -12.56 11.02 -13.31
N LEU A 350 -11.48 10.84 -14.07
CA LEU A 350 -10.80 11.96 -14.75
C LEU A 350 -11.71 12.64 -15.78
N LEU A 351 -12.50 11.87 -16.53
CA LEU A 351 -13.45 12.41 -17.50
C LEU A 351 -14.54 13.24 -16.81
N GLU A 352 -15.12 12.72 -15.74
CA GLU A 352 -16.15 13.41 -14.93
C GLU A 352 -15.61 14.71 -14.30
N LEU A 353 -14.33 14.73 -13.92
CA LEU A 353 -13.65 15.90 -13.37
C LEU A 353 -13.13 16.87 -14.43
N GLY A 354 -13.27 16.55 -15.73
CA GLY A 354 -12.71 17.34 -16.82
C GLY A 354 -11.18 17.37 -16.87
N LYS A 355 -10.52 16.41 -16.25
CA LYS A 355 -9.05 16.31 -16.16
C LYS A 355 -8.42 15.31 -17.12
N LEU A 356 -9.21 14.53 -17.85
CA LEU A 356 -8.71 13.43 -18.67
C LEU A 356 -7.64 13.86 -19.66
N GLU A 357 -7.87 14.92 -20.44
CA GLU A 357 -6.90 15.41 -21.44
C GLU A 357 -5.57 15.85 -20.82
N GLN A 358 -5.60 16.43 -19.62
CA GLN A 358 -4.40 16.85 -18.92
C GLN A 358 -3.52 15.67 -18.55
N HIS A 359 -4.12 14.55 -18.15
CA HIS A 359 -3.43 13.35 -17.74
C HIS A 359 -2.93 12.51 -18.92
N LEU A 360 -3.65 12.50 -20.03
CA LEU A 360 -3.20 11.83 -21.26
C LEU A 360 -2.05 12.55 -21.97
N LYS A 361 -1.89 13.85 -21.81
CA LYS A 361 -0.79 14.64 -22.41
C LYS A 361 0.52 14.54 -21.62
N GLY A 362 0.51 14.01 -20.44
CA GLY A 362 1.69 13.81 -19.57
C GLY A 362 2.32 12.42 -19.68
N GLU A 363 1.85 11.55 -20.58
CA GLU A 363 2.40 10.22 -20.85
C GLU A 363 3.52 10.26 -21.90
#